data_9fbfc7f997adf9591ef514a8b998361c
#
_entry.id   9fbfc7f997adf9591ef514a8b998361c
#
_cell.length_a   1.000
_cell.length_b   1.000
_cell.length_c   1.000
_cell.angle_alpha   90.00
_cell.angle_beta   90.00
_cell.angle_gamma   90.00
#
_symmetry.space_group_name_H-M   'P 1'
#
loop_
_entity.id
_entity.type
_entity.pdbx_description
1 polymer ?
#
loop_
_entity_poly.entity_id
_entity_poly.type
_entity_poly.pdbx_seq_one_letter_code
_entity_poly.pdbx_strand_id
1 'polypeptide(L)'
;YELTPDTLRYYERIGLLPNVARTAGGIRDYSETDCRWVEHIKCMRSAGISVDTLVEYVTLFHQGTDTIPARKKLLLAQREQIVARIEELNSALTRLDWKLDGYEERMLKSEEKLR
;
A
#
# COMPACT_ATOMS: atom_id res chain seq x y z
N TYR A 1 -5.07 -14.55 -6.33
CA TYR A 1 -4.84 -13.12 -6.04
C TYR A 1 -3.37 -12.76 -5.76
N GLU A 2 -2.40 -13.57 -6.09
CA GLU A 2 -0.97 -13.32 -5.84
C GLU A 2 -0.60 -13.10 -4.37
N LEU A 3 -1.53 -13.34 -3.45
CA LEU A 3 -1.27 -13.30 -2.01
C LEU A 3 -1.11 -14.72 -1.50
N THR A 4 -0.18 -14.90 -0.56
CA THR A 4 0.01 -16.22 0.04
C THR A 4 -1.13 -16.57 0.98
N PRO A 5 -1.42 -17.87 1.19
CA PRO A 5 -2.40 -18.27 2.18
C PRO A 5 -2.09 -17.74 3.58
N ASP A 6 -0.81 -17.64 3.93
CA ASP A 6 -0.40 -17.09 5.23
C ASP A 6 -0.77 -15.61 5.37
N THR A 7 -0.62 -14.82 4.32
CA THR A 7 -1.00 -13.42 4.31
C THR A 7 -2.51 -13.27 4.47
N LEU A 8 -3.30 -14.09 3.78
CA LEU A 8 -4.76 -14.08 3.90
C LEU A 8 -5.22 -14.46 5.31
N ARG A 9 -4.60 -15.45 5.93
CA ARG A 9 -4.87 -15.84 7.32
C ARG A 9 -4.53 -14.71 8.29
N TYR A 10 -3.42 -14.04 8.06
CA TYR A 10 -3.01 -12.87 8.85
C TYR A 10 -4.06 -11.76 8.77
N TYR A 11 -4.53 -11.43 7.57
CA TYR A 11 -5.54 -10.39 7.37
C TYR A 11 -6.87 -10.74 8.06
N GLU A 12 -7.26 -12.00 8.05
CA GLU A 12 -8.44 -12.45 8.77
C GLU A 12 -8.26 -12.30 10.28
N ARG A 13 -7.09 -12.69 10.80
CA ARG A 13 -6.77 -12.63 12.23
C ARG A 13 -6.79 -11.22 12.80
N ILE A 14 -6.28 -10.25 12.06
CA ILE A 14 -6.22 -8.85 12.52
C ILE A 14 -7.50 -8.06 12.23
N GLY A 15 -8.52 -8.70 11.67
CA GLY A 15 -9.81 -8.07 11.40
C GLY A 15 -9.88 -7.30 10.10
N LEU A 16 -8.90 -7.45 9.22
CA LEU A 16 -8.91 -6.80 7.91
C LEU A 16 -9.86 -7.50 6.94
N LEU A 17 -9.95 -8.83 7.03
CA LEU A 17 -10.94 -9.61 6.32
C LEU A 17 -11.99 -10.11 7.31
N PRO A 18 -13.28 -10.25 6.90
CA PRO A 18 -14.27 -10.89 7.75
C PRO A 18 -13.90 -12.36 7.98
N ASN A 19 -14.49 -12.95 9.01
CA ASN A 19 -14.27 -14.35 9.26
C ASN A 19 -14.72 -15.17 8.07
N VAL A 20 -13.78 -15.87 7.44
CA VAL A 20 -14.04 -16.67 6.24
C VAL A 20 -14.74 -17.95 6.64
N ALA A 21 -15.82 -18.29 5.93
CA ALA A 21 -16.53 -19.55 6.12
C ALA A 21 -15.59 -20.74 5.84
N ARG A 22 -15.85 -21.86 6.47
CA ARG A 22 -15.06 -23.08 6.28
C ARG A 22 -15.94 -24.18 5.70
N THR A 23 -15.33 -25.04 4.89
CA THR A 23 -15.98 -26.25 4.42
C THR A 23 -16.15 -27.25 5.57
N ALA A 24 -16.92 -28.31 5.34
CA ALA A 24 -17.11 -29.38 6.31
C ALA A 24 -15.77 -30.02 6.74
N GLY A 25 -14.75 -29.97 5.90
CA GLY A 25 -13.40 -30.46 6.21
C GLY A 25 -12.50 -29.44 6.92
N GLY A 26 -13.02 -28.26 7.28
CA GLY A 26 -12.26 -27.24 7.98
C GLY A 26 -11.41 -26.36 7.08
N ILE A 27 -11.51 -26.49 5.77
CA ILE A 27 -10.77 -25.68 4.81
C ILE A 27 -11.49 -24.36 4.59
N ARG A 28 -10.74 -23.24 4.52
CA ARG A 28 -11.31 -21.93 4.25
C ARG A 28 -12.00 -21.90 2.88
N ASP A 29 -13.22 -21.40 2.89
CA ASP A 29 -14.05 -21.27 1.69
C ASP A 29 -14.33 -19.79 1.45
N TYR A 30 -13.56 -19.18 0.56
CA TYR A 30 -13.66 -17.74 0.28
C TYR A 30 -14.88 -17.46 -0.59
N SER A 31 -15.77 -16.61 -0.08
CA SER A 31 -16.95 -16.14 -0.82
C SER A 31 -16.54 -15.10 -1.86
N GLU A 32 -17.48 -14.77 -2.75
CA GLU A 32 -17.29 -13.66 -3.69
C GLU A 32 -17.04 -12.33 -2.96
N THR A 33 -17.76 -12.11 -1.87
CA THR A 33 -17.56 -10.92 -1.03
C THR A 33 -16.18 -10.89 -0.42
N ASP A 34 -15.68 -12.02 0.07
CA ASP A 34 -14.31 -12.13 0.59
C ASP A 34 -13.29 -11.77 -0.48
N CYS A 35 -13.50 -12.26 -1.71
CA CYS A 35 -12.61 -11.95 -2.83
C CYS A 35 -12.60 -10.46 -3.17
N ARG A 36 -13.74 -9.79 -3.10
CA ARG A 36 -13.81 -8.34 -3.31
C ARG A 36 -13.02 -7.57 -2.25
N TRP A 37 -13.10 -8.01 -0.99
CA TRP A 37 -12.31 -7.42 0.08
C TRP A 37 -10.81 -7.62 -0.14
N VAL A 38 -10.40 -8.82 -0.56
CA VAL A 38 -8.99 -9.10 -0.87
C VAL A 38 -8.49 -8.19 -1.98
N GLU A 39 -9.25 -8.02 -3.05
CA GLU A 39 -8.88 -7.13 -4.16
C GLU A 39 -8.75 -5.68 -3.70
N HIS A 40 -9.69 -5.21 -2.89
CA HIS A 40 -9.69 -3.87 -2.32
C HIS A 40 -8.44 -3.63 -1.47
N ILE A 41 -8.14 -4.56 -0.57
CA ILE A 41 -6.97 -4.51 0.30
C ILE A 41 -5.69 -4.49 -0.53
N LYS A 42 -5.59 -5.37 -1.52
CA LYS A 42 -4.43 -5.45 -2.41
C LYS A 42 -4.20 -4.12 -3.14
N CYS A 43 -5.26 -3.55 -3.68
CA CYS A 43 -5.21 -2.26 -4.37
C CYS A 43 -4.70 -1.15 -3.44
N MET A 44 -5.26 -1.04 -2.25
CA MET A 44 -4.88 -0.01 -1.28
C MET A 44 -3.45 -0.22 -0.77
N ARG A 45 -3.03 -1.46 -0.55
CA ARG A 45 -1.65 -1.77 -0.15
C ARG A 45 -0.66 -1.39 -1.25
N SER A 46 -1.02 -1.62 -2.52
CA SER A 46 -0.19 -1.22 -3.67
C SER A 46 -0.01 0.29 -3.73
N ALA A 47 -1.00 1.05 -3.28
CA ALA A 47 -0.91 2.50 -3.19
C ALA A 47 -0.09 3.00 -2.00
N GLY A 48 0.41 2.09 -1.15
CA GLY A 48 1.23 2.44 0.00
C GLY A 48 0.46 2.71 1.29
N ILE A 49 -0.84 2.39 1.33
CA ILE A 49 -1.64 2.55 2.53
C ILE A 49 -1.26 1.48 3.54
N SER A 50 -1.01 1.88 4.79
CA SER A 50 -0.57 0.96 5.84
C SER A 50 -1.68 -0.01 6.25
N VAL A 51 -1.27 -1.17 6.78
CA VAL A 51 -2.21 -2.16 7.31
C VAL A 51 -3.04 -1.57 8.45
N ASP A 52 -2.43 -0.78 9.32
CA ASP A 52 -3.15 -0.13 10.44
C ASP A 52 -4.27 0.77 9.95
N THR A 53 -4.02 1.55 8.91
CA THR A 53 -5.03 2.41 8.29
C THR A 53 -6.16 1.59 7.68
N LEU A 54 -5.83 0.47 7.03
CA LEU A 54 -6.83 -0.41 6.44
C LEU A 54 -7.70 -1.06 7.51
N VAL A 55 -7.13 -1.47 8.64
CA VAL A 55 -7.88 -2.01 9.77
C VAL A 55 -8.86 -0.97 10.30
N GLU A 56 -8.41 0.27 10.45
CA GLU A 56 -9.28 1.37 10.86
C GLU A 56 -10.43 1.59 9.87
N TYR A 57 -10.15 1.57 8.58
CA TYR A 57 -11.15 1.70 7.53
C TYR A 57 -12.20 0.59 7.61
N VAL A 58 -11.77 -0.66 7.71
CA VAL A 58 -12.66 -1.82 7.79
C VAL A 58 -13.50 -1.76 9.07
N THR A 59 -12.91 -1.36 10.18
CA THR A 59 -13.62 -1.17 11.46
C THR A 59 -14.75 -0.16 11.30
N LEU A 60 -14.46 0.98 10.68
CA LEU A 60 -15.47 2.00 10.40
C LEU A 60 -16.57 1.47 9.48
N PHE A 61 -16.20 0.73 8.45
CA PHE A 61 -17.16 0.13 7.54
C PHE A 61 -18.18 -0.74 8.29
N HIS A 62 -17.72 -1.56 9.25
CA HIS A 62 -18.59 -2.43 10.03
C HIS A 62 -19.46 -1.66 11.02
N GLN A 63 -19.12 -0.42 11.35
CA GLN A 63 -19.95 0.42 12.21
C GLN A 63 -21.16 1.01 11.48
N GLY A 64 -21.19 0.99 10.16
CA GLY A 64 -22.35 1.39 9.37
C GLY A 64 -22.12 2.54 8.43
N THR A 65 -23.18 2.91 7.70
CA THR A 65 -23.13 3.93 6.67
C THR A 65 -22.92 5.35 7.20
N ASP A 66 -23.20 5.59 8.46
CA ASP A 66 -22.94 6.88 9.12
C ASP A 66 -21.45 7.18 9.25
N THR A 67 -20.57 6.18 9.05
CA THR A 67 -19.12 6.36 9.06
C THR A 67 -18.54 6.74 7.69
N ILE A 68 -19.36 6.83 6.64
CA ILE A 68 -18.89 7.18 5.29
C ILE A 68 -18.07 8.47 5.27
N PRO A 69 -18.50 9.58 5.91
CA PRO A 69 -17.68 10.79 5.94
C PRO A 69 -16.32 10.59 6.64
N ALA A 70 -16.29 9.81 7.72
CA ALA A 70 -15.05 9.50 8.43
C ALA A 70 -14.11 8.64 7.56
N ARG A 71 -14.66 7.68 6.86
CA ARG A 71 -13.88 6.83 5.94
C ARG A 71 -13.30 7.64 4.80
N LYS A 72 -14.07 8.57 4.23
CA LYS A 72 -13.60 9.46 3.19
C LYS A 72 -12.45 10.33 3.69
N LYS A 73 -12.58 10.87 4.88
CA LYS A 73 -11.55 11.71 5.52
C LYS A 73 -10.25 10.91 5.71
N LEU A 74 -10.36 9.66 6.13
CA LEU A 74 -9.23 8.77 6.31
C LEU A 74 -8.47 8.57 4.99
N LEU A 75 -9.20 8.29 3.90
CA LEU A 75 -8.60 8.13 2.58
C LEU A 75 -7.99 9.42 2.03
N LEU A 76 -8.62 10.57 2.28
CA LEU A 76 -8.08 11.87 1.88
C LEU A 76 -6.73 12.14 2.58
N ALA A 77 -6.62 11.81 3.86
CA ALA A 77 -5.35 11.96 4.59
C ALA A 77 -4.27 11.09 3.97
N GLN A 78 -4.59 9.86 3.58
CA GLN A 78 -3.65 8.96 2.92
C GLN A 78 -3.25 9.50 1.54
N ARG A 79 -4.21 10.06 0.79
CA ARG A 79 -3.93 10.68 -0.50
C ARG A 79 -2.91 11.82 -0.35
N GLU A 80 -3.07 12.67 0.65
CA GLU A 80 -2.13 13.77 0.88
C GLU A 80 -0.71 13.27 1.19
N GLN A 81 -0.59 12.18 1.93
CA GLN A 81 0.72 11.56 2.20
C GLN A 81 1.35 11.02 0.92
N ILE A 82 0.56 10.42 0.04
CA ILE A 82 1.04 9.90 -1.25
C ILE A 82 1.49 11.05 -2.14
N VAL A 83 0.74 12.14 -2.21
CA VAL A 83 1.11 13.34 -2.98
C VAL A 83 2.43 13.90 -2.49
N ALA A 84 2.61 14.03 -1.17
CA ALA A 84 3.87 14.49 -0.59
C ALA A 84 5.04 13.57 -0.96
N ARG A 85 4.81 12.26 -0.96
CA ARG A 85 5.82 11.27 -1.36
C ARG A 85 6.21 11.41 -2.82
N ILE A 86 5.23 11.65 -3.70
CA ILE A 86 5.48 11.88 -5.12
C ILE A 86 6.35 13.12 -5.30
N GLU A 87 6.06 14.21 -4.60
CA GLU A 87 6.85 15.44 -4.67
C GLU A 87 8.29 15.22 -4.20
N GLU A 88 8.47 14.48 -3.11
CA GLU A 88 9.80 14.11 -2.63
C GLU A 88 10.59 13.32 -3.67
N LEU A 89 9.93 12.33 -4.28
CA LEU A 89 10.57 11.49 -5.31
C LEU A 89 10.89 12.29 -6.56
N ASN A 90 10.01 13.20 -6.99
CA ASN A 90 10.27 14.09 -8.13
C ASN A 90 11.45 15.00 -7.85
N SER A 91 11.57 15.55 -6.64
CA SER A 91 12.71 16.37 -6.24
C SER A 91 14.01 15.57 -6.25
N ALA A 92 13.97 14.35 -5.75
CA ALA A 92 15.12 13.45 -5.76
C ALA A 92 15.54 13.12 -7.20
N LEU A 93 14.56 12.85 -8.06
CA LEU A 93 14.82 12.55 -9.47
C LEU A 93 15.47 13.74 -10.18
N THR A 94 14.96 14.94 -9.96
CA THR A 94 15.52 16.18 -10.52
C THR A 94 16.98 16.35 -10.10
N ARG A 95 17.28 16.14 -8.81
CA ARG A 95 18.67 16.24 -8.30
C ARG A 95 19.57 15.19 -8.94
N LEU A 96 19.05 13.97 -9.10
CA LEU A 96 19.83 12.88 -9.70
C LEU A 96 20.09 13.14 -11.17
N ASP A 97 19.09 13.62 -11.92
CA ASP A 97 19.23 13.96 -13.33
C ASP A 97 20.30 15.05 -13.52
N TRP A 98 20.26 16.09 -12.66
CA TRP A 98 21.27 17.15 -12.69
C TRP A 98 22.67 16.59 -12.42
N LYS A 99 22.79 15.67 -11.48
CA LYS A 99 24.06 15.05 -11.13
C LYS A 99 24.58 14.15 -12.25
N LEU A 100 23.68 13.47 -12.97
CA LEU A 100 24.04 12.62 -14.10
C LEU A 100 24.43 13.40 -15.34
N ASP A 101 23.95 14.63 -15.49
CA ASP A 101 24.32 15.49 -16.60
C ASP A 101 25.82 15.78 -16.59
N GLY A 102 26.52 15.37 -17.65
CA GLY A 102 27.96 15.50 -17.73
C GLY A 102 28.75 14.61 -16.76
N TYR A 103 28.09 13.60 -16.18
CA TYR A 103 28.69 12.74 -15.15
C TYR A 103 29.97 12.05 -15.63
N GLU A 104 29.95 11.45 -16.82
CA GLU A 104 31.11 10.74 -17.33
C GLU A 104 32.31 11.63 -17.45
N GLU A 105 32.16 12.83 -18.02
CA GLU A 105 33.24 13.79 -18.17
C GLU A 105 33.80 14.24 -16.82
N ARG A 106 32.95 14.54 -15.87
CA ARG A 106 33.35 14.95 -14.51
C ARG A 106 34.10 13.86 -13.78
N MET A 107 33.63 12.62 -13.91
CA MET A 107 34.28 11.47 -13.27
C MET A 107 35.65 11.19 -13.87
N LEU A 108 35.79 11.26 -15.18
CA LEU A 108 37.08 11.09 -15.84
C LEU A 108 38.09 12.09 -15.33
N LYS A 109 37.74 13.36 -15.26
CA LYS A 109 38.63 14.42 -14.76
C LYS A 109 38.98 14.23 -13.29
N SER A 110 38.00 13.89 -12.46
CA SER A 110 38.18 13.69 -11.03
C SER A 110 39.08 12.49 -10.74
N GLU A 111 38.85 11.40 -11.43
CA GLU A 111 39.63 10.17 -11.23
C GLU A 111 41.06 10.29 -11.75
N GLU A 112 41.26 11.01 -12.84
CA GLU A 112 42.62 11.33 -13.33
C GLU A 112 43.47 12.03 -12.27
N LYS A 113 42.86 12.95 -11.52
CA LYS A 113 43.57 13.67 -10.44
C LYS A 113 43.94 12.77 -9.27
N LEU A 114 43.21 11.65 -9.10
CA LEU A 114 43.43 10.71 -8.02
C LEU A 114 44.45 9.62 -8.34
N ARG A 115 44.80 9.48 -9.61
CA ARG A 115 45.73 8.44 -10.09
C ARG A 115 47.15 8.91 -10.31
#